data_16444b7e10ae4455b9a1f01434366d55
#
_entry.id   16444b7e10ae4455b9a1f01434366d55
#
_cell.length_a   1.000
_cell.length_b   1.000
_cell.length_c   1.000
_cell.angle_alpha   90.00
_cell.angle_beta   90.00
_cell.angle_gamma   90.00
#
_symmetry.space_group_name_H-M   'P 1'
#
loop_
_entity.id
_entity.type
_entity.pdbx_description
1 polymer ?
#
loop_
_entity_poly.entity_id
_entity_poly.type
_entity_poly.pdbx_seq_one_letter_code
_entity_poly.pdbx_strand_id
1 'polypeptide(L)'
;MKQHATKTLLIALTASLMLGGCASYTGQTSDPNDPNRTRTGALIGAGIGAAVGLLSGSDATERRQRALVGLGVGGVAGGAIGAYQDRQEAELRRQTAGTGVDVSREGDVIKLNLPDGVTFDFGKAELKSQFYPALNNIASTLKQYDQTIVEVTGHTDSIGTDAVNQRLSEQRASSVGNYLIGQGLMRERFEIVGMGKRYPVASNDTDSGRALNRRVEIRLLPVRS
;
A
#
# COMPACT_ATOMS: atom_id res chain seq x y z
N MET A 1 24.40 -66.79 29.94
CA MET A 1 24.68 -65.45 29.79
C MET A 1 24.53 -65.10 28.35
N LYS A 2 23.47 -64.42 27.97
CA LYS A 2 23.07 -64.21 26.55
C LYS A 2 23.14 -62.72 26.24
N GLN A 3 23.97 -62.36 25.28
CA GLN A 3 24.08 -61.03 24.72
C GLN A 3 22.93 -60.82 23.69
N HIS A 4 22.17 -59.78 23.83
CA HIS A 4 21.23 -59.31 22.81
C HIS A 4 21.85 -58.13 22.05
N ALA A 5 22.14 -58.39 20.77
CA ALA A 5 22.60 -57.38 19.85
C ALA A 5 21.39 -56.63 19.29
N THR A 6 21.28 -55.39 19.54
CA THR A 6 20.31 -54.47 18.94
C THR A 6 20.89 -53.91 17.63
N LYS A 7 20.26 -54.26 16.52
CA LYS A 7 20.57 -53.75 15.19
C LYS A 7 19.93 -52.36 15.03
N THR A 8 20.74 -51.34 14.97
CA THR A 8 20.32 -49.99 14.62
C THR A 8 20.25 -49.86 13.11
N LEU A 9 19.06 -49.66 12.57
CA LEU A 9 18.85 -49.42 11.13
C LEU A 9 19.00 -47.88 10.87
N LEU A 10 20.11 -47.51 10.24
CA LEU A 10 20.32 -46.17 9.72
C LEU A 10 19.58 -46.01 8.39
N ILE A 11 18.50 -45.23 8.38
CA ILE A 11 17.88 -44.79 7.16
C ILE A 11 18.54 -43.47 6.76
N ALA A 12 19.41 -43.54 5.74
CA ALA A 12 19.97 -42.36 5.10
C ALA A 12 18.93 -41.75 4.16
N LEU A 13 18.34 -40.62 4.57
CA LEU A 13 17.45 -39.81 3.71
C LEU A 13 18.33 -38.88 2.87
N THR A 14 18.64 -39.26 1.65
CA THR A 14 19.31 -38.38 0.67
C THR A 14 18.34 -37.37 0.13
N ALA A 15 18.40 -36.15 0.68
CA ALA A 15 17.73 -34.99 0.12
C ALA A 15 18.50 -34.51 -1.12
N SER A 16 18.01 -34.87 -2.30
CA SER A 16 18.51 -34.34 -3.58
C SER A 16 18.08 -32.87 -3.71
N LEU A 17 18.98 -31.92 -3.38
CA LEU A 17 18.84 -30.53 -3.76
C LEU A 17 19.02 -30.42 -5.28
N MET A 18 17.93 -30.33 -6.01
CA MET A 18 17.93 -29.85 -7.40
C MET A 18 18.17 -28.34 -7.39
N LEU A 19 19.43 -27.89 -7.48
CA LEU A 19 19.77 -26.54 -7.90
C LEU A 19 19.51 -26.47 -9.42
N GLY A 20 18.31 -26.09 -9.78
CA GLY A 20 17.91 -25.84 -11.15
C GLY A 20 17.54 -24.39 -11.38
N GLY A 21 18.36 -23.65 -12.10
CA GLY A 21 17.95 -22.46 -12.83
C GLY A 21 18.30 -21.13 -12.18
N CYS A 22 19.35 -20.51 -12.70
CA CYS A 22 19.55 -19.06 -12.63
C CYS A 22 18.33 -18.37 -13.27
N ALA A 23 17.32 -18.01 -12.47
CA ALA A 23 16.29 -17.09 -12.91
C ALA A 23 16.94 -15.70 -12.96
N SER A 24 17.10 -15.17 -14.16
CA SER A 24 17.49 -13.79 -14.37
C SER A 24 16.51 -12.89 -13.62
N TYR A 25 16.98 -12.25 -12.59
CA TYR A 25 16.23 -11.24 -11.84
C TYR A 25 16.08 -10.04 -12.77
N THR A 26 15.04 -10.00 -13.57
CA THR A 26 14.67 -8.80 -14.31
C THR A 26 14.03 -7.86 -13.31
N GLY A 27 14.66 -6.68 -13.16
CA GLY A 27 14.23 -5.66 -12.23
C GLY A 27 12.76 -5.28 -12.42
N GLN A 28 12.25 -4.55 -11.47
CA GLN A 28 10.87 -4.05 -11.45
C GLN A 28 10.47 -3.49 -12.81
N THR A 29 9.54 -4.14 -13.48
CA THR A 29 8.98 -3.64 -14.72
C THR A 29 7.62 -3.01 -14.45
N SER A 30 7.36 -1.89 -15.08
CA SER A 30 6.07 -1.20 -15.05
C SER A 30 5.06 -1.82 -16.01
N ASP A 31 5.46 -2.84 -16.78
CA ASP A 31 4.61 -3.49 -17.75
C ASP A 31 3.52 -4.33 -17.05
N PRO A 32 2.23 -4.02 -17.21
CA PRO A 32 1.14 -4.77 -16.61
C PRO A 32 1.02 -6.21 -17.14
N ASN A 33 1.64 -6.53 -18.27
CA ASN A 33 1.59 -7.85 -18.91
C ASN A 33 2.82 -8.73 -18.62
N ASP A 34 3.74 -8.30 -17.77
CA ASP A 34 4.93 -9.09 -17.44
C ASP A 34 4.55 -10.37 -16.68
N PRO A 35 4.80 -11.56 -17.25
CA PRO A 35 4.44 -12.83 -16.64
C PRO A 35 5.25 -13.15 -15.36
N ASN A 36 6.32 -12.40 -15.07
CA ASN A 36 7.14 -12.59 -13.88
C ASN A 36 6.63 -11.80 -12.65
N ARG A 37 5.68 -10.90 -12.82
CA ARG A 37 5.13 -10.09 -11.71
C ARG A 37 4.58 -10.94 -10.56
N THR A 38 3.87 -12.00 -10.89
CA THR A 38 3.29 -12.92 -9.88
C THR A 38 4.37 -13.66 -9.10
N ARG A 39 5.50 -14.02 -9.75
CA ARG A 39 6.65 -14.65 -9.09
C ARG A 39 7.41 -13.69 -8.18
N THR A 40 7.53 -12.42 -8.60
CA THR A 40 8.17 -11.37 -7.81
C THR A 40 7.35 -11.06 -6.56
N GLY A 41 6.02 -11.05 -6.63
CA GLY A 41 5.14 -10.89 -5.48
C GLY A 41 5.35 -11.97 -4.41
N ALA A 42 5.58 -13.22 -4.83
CA ALA A 42 5.84 -14.34 -3.92
C ALA A 42 7.19 -14.24 -3.17
N LEU A 43 8.20 -13.59 -3.77
CA LEU A 43 9.54 -13.46 -3.19
C LEU A 43 9.72 -12.20 -2.35
N ILE A 44 9.03 -11.11 -2.68
CA ILE A 44 9.14 -9.81 -1.99
C ILE A 44 8.31 -9.79 -0.69
N GLY A 45 7.37 -10.72 -0.53
CA GLY A 45 6.54 -10.84 0.67
C GLY A 45 7.29 -10.84 2.01
N ALA A 46 8.55 -11.21 2.01
CA ALA A 46 9.40 -11.23 3.21
C ALA A 46 10.13 -9.90 3.50
N GLY A 47 10.27 -9.00 2.52
CA GLY A 47 11.15 -7.82 2.65
C GLY A 47 10.44 -6.49 2.92
N ILE A 48 9.15 -6.38 2.60
CA ILE A 48 8.44 -5.09 2.62
C ILE A 48 7.89 -4.71 4.00
N GLY A 49 7.77 -5.65 4.92
CA GLY A 49 7.39 -5.36 6.31
C GLY A 49 8.28 -4.30 6.99
N ALA A 50 9.52 -4.14 6.53
CA ALA A 50 10.48 -3.20 7.12
C ALA A 50 10.30 -1.75 6.62
N ALA A 51 9.93 -1.53 5.35
CA ALA A 51 9.79 -0.17 4.81
C ALA A 51 8.46 0.48 5.21
N VAL A 52 7.40 -0.32 5.35
CA VAL A 52 6.08 0.15 5.81
C VAL A 52 6.10 0.45 7.31
N GLY A 53 6.89 -0.29 8.10
CA GLY A 53 7.04 -0.09 9.54
C GLY A 53 7.65 1.24 9.96
N LEU A 54 8.33 1.95 9.04
CA LEU A 54 8.95 3.25 9.34
C LEU A 54 7.97 4.42 9.33
N LEU A 55 6.82 4.31 8.64
CA LEU A 55 5.83 5.38 8.55
C LEU A 55 4.64 5.22 9.50
N SER A 56 4.25 3.98 9.83
CA SER A 56 3.04 3.70 10.62
C SER A 56 3.28 2.88 11.89
N GLY A 57 4.51 2.46 12.17
CA GLY A 57 4.83 1.47 13.20
C GLY A 57 4.25 0.09 12.83
N SER A 58 5.12 -0.91 12.68
CA SER A 58 4.78 -2.30 12.31
C SER A 58 3.60 -2.89 13.10
N ASP A 59 3.44 -2.47 14.35
CA ASP A 59 2.40 -2.94 15.25
C ASP A 59 0.98 -2.50 14.86
N ALA A 60 0.81 -1.33 14.25
CA ALA A 60 -0.52 -0.82 13.86
C ALA A 60 -1.06 -1.57 12.64
N THR A 61 -0.23 -1.75 11.62
CA THR A 61 -0.58 -2.50 10.39
C THR A 61 -0.85 -3.97 10.71
N GLU A 62 -0.04 -4.58 11.56
CA GLU A 62 -0.22 -5.98 11.98
C GLU A 62 -1.51 -6.18 12.79
N ARG A 63 -1.83 -5.26 13.71
CA ARG A 63 -3.11 -5.29 14.43
C ARG A 63 -4.30 -5.18 13.51
N ARG A 64 -4.26 -4.30 12.50
CA ARG A 64 -5.31 -4.16 11.49
C ARG A 64 -5.45 -5.42 10.66
N GLN A 65 -4.35 -6.00 10.24
CA GLN A 65 -4.32 -7.23 9.48
C GLN A 65 -5.04 -8.37 10.22
N ARG A 66 -4.72 -8.55 11.51
CA ARG A 66 -5.39 -9.54 12.38
C ARG A 66 -6.88 -9.22 12.58
N ALA A 67 -7.23 -7.94 12.77
CA ALA A 67 -8.61 -7.52 12.92
C ALA A 67 -9.43 -7.81 11.66
N LEU A 68 -8.90 -7.51 10.47
CA LEU A 68 -9.59 -7.76 9.20
C LEU A 68 -9.79 -9.24 8.93
N VAL A 69 -8.80 -10.08 9.22
CA VAL A 69 -8.93 -11.54 9.13
C VAL A 69 -9.99 -12.04 10.11
N GLY A 70 -10.01 -11.50 11.34
CA GLY A 70 -11.03 -11.82 12.35
C GLY A 70 -12.45 -11.38 11.98
N LEU A 71 -12.61 -10.33 11.17
CA LEU A 71 -13.89 -9.86 10.65
C LEU A 71 -14.34 -10.60 9.37
N GLY A 72 -13.58 -11.62 8.92
CA GLY A 72 -13.93 -12.41 7.75
C GLY A 72 -13.47 -11.80 6.42
N VAL A 73 -12.66 -10.72 6.44
CA VAL A 73 -11.93 -10.28 5.26
C VAL A 73 -10.84 -11.31 4.99
N GLY A 74 -11.02 -12.13 3.98
CA GLY A 74 -10.06 -13.16 3.60
C GLY A 74 -8.71 -12.51 3.23
N GLY A 75 -7.60 -13.14 3.63
CA GLY A 75 -6.28 -12.71 3.17
C GLY A 75 -5.97 -13.29 1.79
N VAL A 76 -5.14 -12.60 1.03
CA VAL A 76 -4.61 -13.10 -0.24
C VAL A 76 -3.42 -14.04 0.05
N ALA A 77 -3.48 -15.27 -0.43
CA ALA A 77 -2.35 -16.19 -0.31
C ALA A 77 -1.12 -15.66 -1.05
N GLY A 78 0.07 -15.81 -0.47
CA GLY A 78 1.30 -15.18 -0.92
C GLY A 78 1.56 -15.24 -2.43
N GLY A 79 1.32 -16.39 -3.09
CA GLY A 79 1.49 -16.53 -4.54
C GLY A 79 0.45 -15.79 -5.40
N ALA A 80 -0.70 -15.43 -4.84
CA ALA A 80 -1.77 -14.71 -5.55
C ALA A 80 -1.74 -13.19 -5.34
N ILE A 81 -0.92 -12.70 -4.40
CA ILE A 81 -0.85 -11.26 -4.07
C ILE A 81 -0.51 -10.44 -5.31
N GLY A 82 0.48 -10.83 -6.08
CA GLY A 82 0.89 -10.12 -7.30
C GLY A 82 -0.26 -9.96 -8.28
N ALA A 83 -0.93 -11.04 -8.65
CA ALA A 83 -2.05 -11.01 -9.59
C ALA A 83 -3.27 -10.22 -9.06
N TYR A 84 -3.51 -10.25 -7.75
CA TYR A 84 -4.56 -9.45 -7.14
C TYR A 84 -4.25 -7.96 -7.26
N GLN A 85 -3.03 -7.57 -6.90
CA GLN A 85 -2.57 -6.19 -6.95
C GLN A 85 -2.47 -5.67 -8.40
N ASP A 86 -2.04 -6.51 -9.36
CA ASP A 86 -1.97 -6.13 -10.77
C ASP A 86 -3.35 -5.74 -11.32
N ARG A 87 -4.37 -6.52 -11.00
CA ARG A 87 -5.75 -6.22 -11.41
C ARG A 87 -6.29 -4.96 -10.71
N GLN A 88 -6.03 -4.80 -9.41
CA GLN A 88 -6.45 -3.63 -8.67
C GLN A 88 -5.77 -2.36 -9.20
N GLU A 89 -4.47 -2.40 -9.48
CA GLU A 89 -3.72 -1.28 -10.03
C GLU A 89 -4.24 -0.89 -11.42
N ALA A 90 -4.43 -1.88 -12.32
CA ALA A 90 -4.94 -1.63 -13.66
C ALA A 90 -6.33 -0.97 -13.62
N GLU A 91 -7.21 -1.42 -12.73
CA GLU A 91 -8.52 -0.82 -12.53
C GLU A 91 -8.42 0.61 -11.99
N LEU A 92 -7.57 0.86 -10.98
CA LEU A 92 -7.35 2.20 -10.46
C LEU A 92 -6.82 3.14 -11.53
N ARG A 93 -5.80 2.74 -12.30
CA ARG A 93 -5.27 3.56 -13.41
C ARG A 93 -6.36 3.91 -14.42
N ARG A 94 -7.20 2.95 -14.77
CA ARG A 94 -8.31 3.16 -15.72
C ARG A 94 -9.34 4.14 -15.15
N GLN A 95 -9.73 3.97 -13.90
CA GLN A 95 -10.78 4.75 -13.24
C GLN A 95 -10.35 6.16 -12.86
N THR A 96 -9.05 6.39 -12.68
CA THR A 96 -8.51 7.71 -12.30
C THR A 96 -7.87 8.45 -13.48
N ALA A 97 -7.93 7.89 -14.70
CA ALA A 97 -7.36 8.54 -15.87
C ALA A 97 -7.96 9.95 -16.08
N GLY A 98 -7.09 10.95 -16.28
CA GLY A 98 -7.49 12.34 -16.50
C GLY A 98 -7.97 13.10 -15.26
N THR A 99 -7.98 12.49 -14.08
CA THR A 99 -8.41 13.15 -12.82
C THR A 99 -7.30 13.90 -12.08
N GLY A 100 -6.05 13.77 -12.52
CA GLY A 100 -4.88 14.30 -11.82
C GLY A 100 -4.36 13.41 -10.69
N VAL A 101 -4.99 12.27 -10.44
CA VAL A 101 -4.48 11.24 -9.52
C VAL A 101 -3.40 10.44 -10.25
N ASP A 102 -2.21 10.35 -9.64
CA ASP A 102 -1.16 9.47 -10.14
C ASP A 102 -1.19 8.12 -9.39
N VAL A 103 -1.09 7.02 -10.15
CA VAL A 103 -1.10 5.66 -9.61
C VAL A 103 0.24 5.00 -9.92
N SER A 104 0.96 4.65 -8.87
CA SER A 104 2.26 3.95 -8.94
C SER A 104 2.25 2.69 -8.11
N ARG A 105 3.28 1.86 -8.30
CA ARG A 105 3.45 0.62 -7.58
C ARG A 105 4.84 0.52 -6.95
N GLU A 106 4.91 0.17 -5.68
CA GLU A 106 6.13 -0.09 -4.93
C GLU A 106 6.05 -1.51 -4.32
N GLY A 107 6.61 -2.49 -5.02
CA GLY A 107 6.46 -3.91 -4.64
C GLY A 107 5.01 -4.37 -4.64
N ASP A 108 4.50 -4.80 -3.48
CA ASP A 108 3.10 -5.21 -3.29
C ASP A 108 2.18 -4.06 -2.86
N VAL A 109 2.69 -2.83 -2.79
CA VAL A 109 1.91 -1.67 -2.36
C VAL A 109 1.54 -0.82 -3.58
N ILE A 110 0.25 -0.56 -3.77
CA ILE A 110 -0.22 0.42 -4.75
C ILE A 110 -0.31 1.77 -4.04
N LYS A 111 0.24 2.79 -4.66
CA LYS A 111 0.23 4.15 -4.16
C LYS A 111 -0.54 5.06 -5.12
N LEU A 112 -1.53 5.78 -4.58
CA LEU A 112 -2.23 6.84 -5.28
C LEU A 112 -1.75 8.17 -4.69
N ASN A 113 -1.28 9.06 -5.55
CA ASN A 113 -0.92 10.41 -5.20
C ASN A 113 -2.03 11.38 -5.62
N LEU A 114 -2.58 12.10 -4.65
CA LEU A 114 -3.63 13.09 -4.83
C LEU A 114 -3.02 14.48 -4.60
N PRO A 115 -2.67 15.22 -5.68
CA PRO A 115 -2.08 16.55 -5.55
C PRO A 115 -3.06 17.54 -4.91
N ASP A 116 -2.55 18.41 -4.03
CA ASP A 116 -3.33 19.42 -3.32
C ASP A 116 -4.18 20.28 -4.26
N GLY A 117 -3.57 20.77 -5.34
CA GLY A 117 -4.23 21.69 -6.26
C GLY A 117 -5.48 21.17 -6.95
N VAL A 118 -5.62 19.85 -7.13
CA VAL A 118 -6.84 19.22 -7.68
C VAL A 118 -7.80 18.78 -6.58
N THR A 119 -7.29 18.49 -5.37
CA THR A 119 -8.05 17.91 -4.28
C THR A 119 -8.66 18.98 -3.35
N PHE A 120 -7.90 20.03 -3.04
CA PHE A 120 -8.26 21.07 -2.07
C PHE A 120 -8.03 22.48 -2.62
N ASP A 121 -8.70 23.47 -2.02
CA ASP A 121 -8.29 24.87 -2.17
C ASP A 121 -7.08 25.19 -1.30
N PHE A 122 -6.34 26.23 -1.68
CA PHE A 122 -5.14 26.63 -0.96
C PHE A 122 -5.40 26.87 0.53
N GLY A 123 -4.63 26.19 1.37
CA GLY A 123 -4.74 26.30 2.83
C GLY A 123 -5.98 25.62 3.43
N LYS A 124 -6.83 24.98 2.62
CA LYS A 124 -8.04 24.31 3.09
C LYS A 124 -7.87 22.79 3.14
N ALA A 125 -8.78 22.14 3.85
CA ALA A 125 -8.92 20.70 3.94
C ALA A 125 -10.28 20.20 3.42
N GLU A 126 -11.12 21.10 2.90
CA GLU A 126 -12.39 20.78 2.29
C GLU A 126 -12.17 20.28 0.87
N LEU A 127 -12.77 19.12 0.53
CA LEU A 127 -12.65 18.52 -0.78
C LEU A 127 -13.36 19.38 -1.84
N LYS A 128 -12.69 19.63 -2.95
CA LYS A 128 -13.30 20.31 -4.09
C LYS A 128 -14.39 19.43 -4.69
N SER A 129 -15.52 20.03 -5.07
CA SER A 129 -16.65 19.32 -5.65
C SER A 129 -16.28 18.56 -6.92
N GLN A 130 -15.39 19.12 -7.74
CA GLN A 130 -14.87 18.50 -8.96
C GLN A 130 -14.04 17.25 -8.73
N PHE A 131 -13.57 16.99 -7.50
CA PHE A 131 -12.76 15.82 -7.16
C PHE A 131 -13.60 14.63 -6.68
N TYR A 132 -14.87 14.83 -6.31
CA TYR A 132 -15.76 13.72 -5.88
C TYR A 132 -15.89 12.57 -6.90
N PRO A 133 -16.00 12.82 -8.21
CA PRO A 133 -16.02 11.70 -9.18
C PRO A 133 -14.81 10.82 -9.12
N ALA A 134 -13.59 11.39 -8.94
CA ALA A 134 -12.36 10.62 -8.79
C ALA A 134 -12.38 9.77 -7.51
N LEU A 135 -12.82 10.34 -6.39
CA LEU A 135 -12.94 9.60 -5.12
C LEU A 135 -14.01 8.51 -5.19
N ASN A 136 -15.12 8.73 -5.91
CA ASN A 136 -16.15 7.71 -6.13
C ASN A 136 -15.61 6.53 -6.94
N ASN A 137 -14.81 6.79 -7.95
CA ASN A 137 -14.15 5.77 -8.76
C ASN A 137 -13.15 4.96 -7.91
N ILE A 138 -12.35 5.63 -7.08
CA ILE A 138 -11.44 4.99 -6.12
C ILE A 138 -12.26 4.13 -5.14
N ALA A 139 -13.33 4.66 -4.56
CA ALA A 139 -14.19 3.92 -3.63
C ALA A 139 -14.80 2.67 -4.27
N SER A 140 -15.26 2.76 -5.52
CA SER A 140 -15.80 1.62 -6.27
C SER A 140 -14.76 0.52 -6.44
N THR A 141 -13.54 0.88 -6.82
CA THR A 141 -12.42 -0.08 -6.93
C THR A 141 -12.07 -0.70 -5.57
N LEU A 142 -12.02 0.11 -4.49
CA LEU A 142 -11.73 -0.40 -3.15
C LEU A 142 -12.83 -1.31 -2.58
N LYS A 143 -14.08 -1.19 -3.04
CA LYS A 143 -15.16 -2.13 -2.74
C LYS A 143 -14.98 -3.47 -3.45
N GLN A 144 -14.57 -3.43 -4.71
CA GLN A 144 -14.31 -4.63 -5.51
C GLN A 144 -13.08 -5.39 -5.01
N TYR A 145 -12.06 -4.65 -4.52
CA TYR A 145 -10.81 -5.18 -3.98
C TYR A 145 -10.75 -4.93 -2.48
N ASP A 146 -11.49 -5.73 -1.72
CA ASP A 146 -11.69 -5.53 -0.28
C ASP A 146 -10.53 -6.05 0.59
N GLN A 147 -9.68 -6.92 0.04
CA GLN A 147 -8.55 -7.55 0.75
C GLN A 147 -7.30 -6.65 0.81
N THR A 148 -7.51 -5.36 1.07
CA THR A 148 -6.42 -4.39 1.24
C THR A 148 -6.66 -3.48 2.45
N ILE A 149 -5.57 -3.16 3.15
CA ILE A 149 -5.51 -2.05 4.11
C ILE A 149 -5.34 -0.77 3.29
N VAL A 150 -5.99 0.30 3.72
CA VAL A 150 -5.99 1.61 3.08
C VAL A 150 -5.34 2.61 4.03
N GLU A 151 -4.10 2.98 3.78
CA GLU A 151 -3.41 4.05 4.51
C GLU A 151 -3.63 5.36 3.76
N VAL A 152 -4.17 6.36 4.45
CA VAL A 152 -4.39 7.70 3.91
C VAL A 152 -3.49 8.66 4.66
N THR A 153 -2.50 9.22 3.99
CA THR A 153 -1.48 10.06 4.59
C THR A 153 -1.48 11.46 3.99
N GLY A 154 -1.65 12.48 4.83
CA GLY A 154 -1.57 13.88 4.42
C GLY A 154 -0.17 14.46 4.58
N HIS A 155 0.25 15.27 3.62
CA HIS A 155 1.53 15.97 3.61
C HIS A 155 1.36 17.45 3.28
N THR A 156 2.29 18.28 3.76
CA THR A 156 2.39 19.69 3.44
C THR A 156 3.77 20.04 2.88
N ASP A 157 3.90 21.24 2.36
CA ASP A 157 5.22 21.84 2.11
C ASP A 157 5.87 22.36 3.41
N SER A 158 7.01 23.03 3.29
CA SER A 158 7.76 23.58 4.43
C SER A 158 7.23 24.89 4.97
N ILE A 159 6.25 25.53 4.33
CA ILE A 159 5.76 26.85 4.72
C ILE A 159 4.90 26.74 5.99
N GLY A 160 5.18 27.57 6.97
CA GLY A 160 4.45 27.59 8.24
C GLY A 160 5.11 26.77 9.35
N THR A 161 4.48 26.81 10.54
CA THR A 161 4.97 26.08 11.71
C THR A 161 4.65 24.57 11.63
N ASP A 162 5.40 23.76 12.39
CA ASP A 162 5.15 22.32 12.46
C ASP A 162 3.75 21.99 12.94
N ALA A 163 3.24 22.73 13.95
CA ALA A 163 1.90 22.52 14.50
C ALA A 163 0.78 22.82 13.48
N VAL A 164 0.94 23.88 12.68
CA VAL A 164 -0.02 24.23 11.61
C VAL A 164 -0.01 23.16 10.51
N ASN A 165 1.18 22.78 10.05
CA ASN A 165 1.34 21.77 9.01
C ASN A 165 0.85 20.39 9.46
N GLN A 166 1.13 20.00 10.70
CA GLN A 166 0.63 18.76 11.26
C GLN A 166 -0.90 18.72 11.25
N ARG A 167 -1.54 19.76 11.78
CA ARG A 167 -3.00 19.85 11.81
C ARG A 167 -3.62 19.84 10.40
N LEU A 168 -3.06 20.63 9.47
CA LEU A 168 -3.59 20.71 8.11
C LEU A 168 -3.49 19.35 7.40
N SER A 169 -2.36 18.66 7.56
CA SER A 169 -2.17 17.34 6.97
C SER A 169 -3.12 16.28 7.54
N GLU A 170 -3.38 16.30 8.85
CA GLU A 170 -4.38 15.45 9.52
C GLU A 170 -5.79 15.71 9.00
N GLN A 171 -6.17 16.98 8.88
CA GLN A 171 -7.49 17.35 8.38
C GLN A 171 -7.70 16.90 6.93
N ARG A 172 -6.68 17.05 6.07
CA ARG A 172 -6.74 16.63 4.67
C ARG A 172 -6.83 15.12 4.51
N ALA A 173 -5.99 14.39 5.24
CA ALA A 173 -6.08 12.94 5.28
C ALA A 173 -7.45 12.46 5.76
N SER A 174 -7.99 13.13 6.80
CA SER A 174 -9.31 12.82 7.35
C SER A 174 -10.44 13.13 6.36
N SER A 175 -10.37 14.22 5.61
CA SER A 175 -11.37 14.54 4.60
C SER A 175 -11.45 13.46 3.51
N VAL A 176 -10.31 13.01 2.99
CA VAL A 176 -10.25 11.94 2.00
C VAL A 176 -10.71 10.60 2.60
N GLY A 177 -10.13 10.21 3.74
CA GLY A 177 -10.42 8.92 4.36
C GLY A 177 -11.88 8.79 4.80
N ASN A 178 -12.44 9.82 5.43
CA ASN A 178 -13.83 9.82 5.88
C ASN A 178 -14.81 9.84 4.70
N TYR A 179 -14.46 10.52 3.61
CA TYR A 179 -15.26 10.47 2.40
C TYR A 179 -15.34 9.04 1.85
N LEU A 180 -14.20 8.37 1.71
CA LEU A 180 -14.15 6.98 1.23
C LEU A 180 -14.92 6.03 2.15
N ILE A 181 -14.79 6.17 3.48
CA ILE A 181 -15.56 5.40 4.45
C ILE A 181 -17.06 5.68 4.30
N GLY A 182 -17.45 6.95 4.10
CA GLY A 182 -18.83 7.35 3.84
C GLY A 182 -19.44 6.74 2.57
N GLN A 183 -18.60 6.31 1.63
CA GLN A 183 -19.05 5.53 0.47
C GLN A 183 -19.35 4.05 0.81
N GLY A 184 -19.28 3.64 2.08
CA GLY A 184 -19.60 2.29 2.54
C GLY A 184 -18.42 1.33 2.59
N LEU A 185 -17.20 1.86 2.65
CA LEU A 185 -16.00 1.07 2.91
C LEU A 185 -15.85 0.81 4.42
N MET A 186 -15.35 -0.38 4.79
CA MET A 186 -15.14 -0.74 6.19
C MET A 186 -14.10 0.17 6.84
N ARG A 187 -14.48 0.82 7.97
CA ARG A 187 -13.59 1.75 8.72
C ARG A 187 -12.31 1.07 9.20
N GLU A 188 -12.38 -0.21 9.53
CA GLU A 188 -11.29 -1.03 10.04
C GLU A 188 -10.16 -1.20 9.02
N ARG A 189 -10.45 -1.06 7.74
CA ARG A 189 -9.44 -1.08 6.68
C ARG A 189 -8.59 0.19 6.64
N PHE A 190 -9.04 1.29 7.24
CA PHE A 190 -8.42 2.60 7.09
C PHE A 190 -7.47 2.95 8.22
N GLU A 191 -6.28 3.40 7.85
CA GLU A 191 -5.36 4.16 8.68
C GLU A 191 -5.25 5.58 8.12
N ILE A 192 -5.55 6.59 8.93
CA ILE A 192 -5.61 7.98 8.49
C ILE A 192 -4.65 8.78 9.36
N VAL A 193 -3.60 9.35 8.75
CA VAL A 193 -2.50 10.00 9.46
C VAL A 193 -2.08 11.29 8.76
N GLY A 194 -1.78 12.33 9.53
CA GLY A 194 -1.09 13.52 9.05
C GLY A 194 0.40 13.43 9.34
N MET A 195 1.22 13.72 8.35
CA MET A 195 2.68 13.72 8.47
C MET A 195 3.29 15.13 8.41
N GLY A 196 2.46 16.16 8.22
CA GLY A 196 2.95 17.53 8.08
C GLY A 196 4.01 17.64 6.99
N LYS A 197 5.08 18.39 7.26
CA LYS A 197 6.19 18.64 6.33
C LYS A 197 7.37 17.65 6.44
N ARG A 198 7.22 16.56 7.23
CA ARG A 198 8.34 15.67 7.59
C ARG A 198 8.87 14.80 6.45
N TYR A 199 8.07 14.54 5.45
CA TYR A 199 8.41 13.63 4.35
C TYR A 199 8.23 14.30 2.98
N PRO A 200 9.13 15.23 2.61
CA PRO A 200 9.10 15.87 1.30
C PRO A 200 9.51 14.88 0.22
N VAL A 201 8.88 14.95 -0.95
CA VAL A 201 9.22 14.18 -2.16
C VAL A 201 9.95 15.02 -3.19
N ALA A 202 10.00 16.33 -3.00
CA ALA A 202 10.69 17.29 -3.84
C ALA A 202 11.31 18.41 -2.99
N SER A 203 12.20 19.24 -3.60
CA SER A 203 12.78 20.39 -2.90
C SER A 203 11.69 21.39 -2.51
N ASN A 204 11.77 21.90 -1.28
CA ASN A 204 10.92 22.98 -0.81
C ASN A 204 11.38 24.39 -1.25
N ASP A 205 12.53 24.50 -1.93
CA ASP A 205 13.09 25.78 -2.34
C ASP A 205 12.34 26.38 -3.54
N THR A 206 11.69 25.54 -4.34
CA THR A 206 10.92 25.94 -5.51
C THR A 206 9.42 25.81 -5.31
N ASP A 207 8.63 26.67 -5.97
CA ASP A 207 7.16 26.59 -5.93
C ASP A 207 6.63 25.26 -6.48
N SER A 208 7.26 24.77 -7.56
CA SER A 208 6.93 23.49 -8.17
C SER A 208 7.19 22.31 -7.21
N GLY A 209 8.34 22.33 -6.53
CA GLY A 209 8.67 21.29 -5.55
C GLY A 209 7.74 21.34 -4.33
N ARG A 210 7.43 22.54 -3.83
CA ARG A 210 6.43 22.70 -2.77
C ARG A 210 5.05 22.16 -3.19
N ALA A 211 4.65 22.40 -4.44
CA ALA A 211 3.38 21.86 -4.96
C ALA A 211 3.34 20.33 -4.95
N LEU A 212 4.45 19.67 -5.25
CA LEU A 212 4.57 18.20 -5.17
C LEU A 212 4.53 17.69 -3.71
N ASN A 213 5.06 18.48 -2.77
CA ASN A 213 5.04 18.12 -1.35
C ASN A 213 3.62 18.23 -0.74
N ARG A 214 2.81 19.18 -1.20
CA ARG A 214 1.40 19.30 -0.81
C ARG A 214 0.56 18.23 -1.49
N ARG A 215 0.28 17.13 -0.79
CA ARG A 215 -0.44 15.98 -1.34
C ARG A 215 -1.14 15.16 -0.27
N VAL A 216 -2.07 14.34 -0.68
CA VAL A 216 -2.53 13.19 0.10
C VAL A 216 -2.11 11.92 -0.66
N GLU A 217 -1.51 10.99 0.05
CA GLU A 217 -1.19 9.66 -0.48
C GLU A 217 -2.20 8.65 0.05
N ILE A 218 -2.67 7.75 -0.83
CA ILE A 218 -3.40 6.55 -0.44
C ILE A 218 -2.52 5.35 -0.79
N ARG A 219 -2.18 4.55 0.22
CA ARG A 219 -1.40 3.32 0.04
C ARG A 219 -2.29 2.12 0.29
N LEU A 220 -2.27 1.18 -0.62
CA LEU A 220 -3.06 -0.05 -0.57
C LEU A 220 -2.13 -1.22 -0.32
N LEU A 221 -2.22 -1.79 0.89
CA LEU A 221 -1.41 -2.92 1.32
C LEU A 221 -2.27 -4.19 1.32
N PRO A 222 -1.83 -5.28 0.71
CA PRO A 222 -2.60 -6.53 0.70
C PRO A 222 -2.72 -7.10 2.11
N VAL A 223 -3.91 -7.56 2.47
CA VAL A 223 -4.14 -8.39 3.67
C VAL A 223 -3.59 -9.77 3.35
N ARG A 224 -2.65 -10.24 4.15
CA ARG A 224 -1.98 -11.54 3.95
C ARG A 224 -2.61 -12.61 4.83
N SER A 225 -2.88 -13.76 4.26
CA SER A 225 -3.35 -14.96 4.97
C SER A 225 -2.19 -15.89 5.29
#